data_d5abcb51ff0d30c26af6ab76df1d1dc6
#
_entry.id   d5abcb51ff0d30c26af6ab76df1d1dc6
#
_cell.length_a   1.000
_cell.length_b   1.000
_cell.length_c   1.000
_cell.angle_alpha   90.00
_cell.angle_beta   90.00
_cell.angle_gamma   90.00
#
_symmetry.space_group_name_H-M   'P 1'
#
loop_
_entity.id
_entity.type
_entity.pdbx_description
1 polymer ?
#
loop_
_entity_poly.entity_id
_entity_poly.type
_entity_poly.pdbx_seq_one_letter_code
_entity_poly.pdbx_strand_id
1 'polypeptide(L)'
;MTYSELLHITQSRETLLREETRHPDPDEIEVQSRWFAGYFPSEHLGNHGQKVKIISLGEWNRGAGPDFLRAAVEIDGEAHQGPIELDLDSRSWDLHGHSESTHFNDVILHIVLHDQGPTYFTRSSAHREIPRICLSPESVQEALGHPRISQALARPGACLTPLARMPDESIDSLLKEAALHRAEEKALHFEQHSEWQTPSQALWESFADCLGYSENRLSMRLLAQRLPIQSLKKHPAEEIEAILFGSAGFLSPALHEDAPDDSKDYLQSLWHHWWKHRDQYEFDRDRQLAWSTRATRPGNHPQRRLAALATIASDWSNIELLAKMKPPFSELASALESLPHHFWTHHHTLRSARKEKPLRIFGSSRVHEFFINTLFPLELPRSWDHFSKLRAGEPNQKVKRCCERLFGSLAKAKPHLDRAWKHQALLQVYRDFCLEDSSDCASCPFPMQLSQWNQ
;
A
#
# COMPACT_ATOMS: atom_id res chain seq x y z
N MET A 1 7.54 5.17 30.06
CA MET A 1 7.77 5.73 28.69
C MET A 1 6.83 5.03 27.73
N THR A 2 6.03 5.78 26.99
CA THR A 2 5.15 5.25 25.93
C THR A 2 5.93 5.12 24.62
N TYR A 3 5.38 4.36 23.66
CA TYR A 3 5.99 4.24 22.32
C TYR A 3 6.03 5.59 21.59
N SER A 4 5.01 6.41 21.74
CA SER A 4 4.96 7.77 21.19
C SER A 4 6.01 8.69 21.80
N GLU A 5 6.27 8.56 23.11
CA GLU A 5 7.36 9.31 23.78
C GLU A 5 8.73 8.87 23.28
N LEU A 6 8.93 7.55 23.06
CA LEU A 6 10.17 7.02 22.49
C LEU A 6 10.42 7.58 21.09
N LEU A 7 9.39 7.61 20.24
CA LEU A 7 9.46 8.23 18.90
C LEU A 7 9.77 9.72 18.99
N HIS A 8 9.07 10.45 19.84
CA HIS A 8 9.23 11.90 19.98
C HIS A 8 10.63 12.28 20.45
N ILE A 9 11.21 11.53 21.40
CA ILE A 9 12.58 11.78 21.86
C ILE A 9 13.59 11.59 20.75
N THR A 10 13.39 10.58 19.89
CA THR A 10 14.25 10.34 18.71
C THR A 10 14.15 11.49 17.72
N GLN A 11 12.94 11.98 17.47
CA GLN A 11 12.65 13.09 16.54
C GLN A 11 13.09 14.45 17.08
N SER A 12 12.89 14.72 18.38
CA SER A 12 13.23 16.02 19.00
C SER A 12 14.72 16.31 19.02
N ARG A 13 15.56 15.28 19.07
CA ARG A 13 17.02 15.43 19.07
C ARG A 13 17.56 15.88 17.71
N GLU A 14 16.93 15.44 16.61
CA GLU A 14 17.23 15.94 15.27
C GLU A 14 16.79 17.41 15.11
N THR A 15 15.65 17.79 15.70
CA THR A 15 15.15 19.17 15.65
C THR A 15 16.05 20.14 16.40
N LEU A 16 16.57 19.76 17.59
CA LEU A 16 17.49 20.62 18.38
C LEU A 16 18.85 20.85 17.69
N LEU A 17 19.33 19.90 16.88
CA LEU A 17 20.55 20.07 16.10
C LEU A 17 20.35 20.97 14.86
N ARG A 18 19.10 21.22 14.46
CA ARG A 18 18.73 22.01 13.27
C ARG A 18 18.23 23.43 13.60
N GLU A 19 17.97 23.76 14.86
CA GLU A 19 17.53 25.13 15.24
C GLU A 19 18.61 26.20 15.01
N GLU A 20 19.87 25.83 14.73
CA GLU A 20 20.95 26.78 14.46
C GLU A 20 21.02 27.33 13.03
N THR A 21 20.21 26.80 12.08
CA THR A 21 20.16 27.33 10.71
C THR A 21 18.72 27.42 10.19
N ARG A 22 18.01 28.49 10.55
CA ARG A 22 16.72 28.80 9.91
C ARG A 22 16.96 29.33 8.49
N HIS A 23 16.85 28.45 7.51
CA HIS A 23 16.50 28.86 6.14
C HIS A 23 14.99 29.16 6.06
N PRO A 24 14.56 30.17 5.29
CA PRO A 24 13.14 30.51 5.13
C PRO A 24 12.29 29.38 4.50
N ASP A 25 12.93 28.47 3.78
CA ASP A 25 12.29 27.30 3.17
C ASP A 25 12.50 26.05 4.02
N PRO A 26 11.53 25.12 4.04
CA PRO A 26 11.69 23.83 4.71
C PRO A 26 12.80 23.00 4.05
N ASP A 27 13.46 22.16 4.82
CA ASP A 27 14.36 21.15 4.25
C ASP A 27 13.58 20.21 3.31
N GLU A 28 14.19 19.87 2.18
CA GLU A 28 13.60 18.94 1.19
C GLU A 28 13.12 17.65 1.84
N ILE A 29 13.93 17.06 2.72
CA ILE A 29 13.60 15.86 3.45
C ILE A 29 12.37 16.00 4.36
N GLU A 30 12.08 17.19 4.83
CA GLU A 30 10.89 17.45 5.62
C GLU A 30 9.64 17.43 4.75
N VAL A 31 9.73 17.99 3.54
CA VAL A 31 8.64 17.94 2.56
C VAL A 31 8.44 16.51 2.07
N GLN A 32 9.52 15.82 1.72
CA GLN A 32 9.48 14.41 1.31
C GLN A 32 8.79 13.53 2.39
N SER A 33 9.10 13.77 3.67
CA SER A 33 8.51 13.06 4.80
C SER A 33 6.98 13.26 4.87
N ARG A 34 6.50 14.50 4.72
CA ARG A 34 5.07 14.83 4.75
C ARG A 34 4.36 14.33 3.49
N TRP A 35 5.04 14.39 2.34
CA TRP A 35 4.53 13.79 1.12
C TRP A 35 4.26 12.30 1.29
N PHE A 36 5.26 11.58 1.76
CA PHE A 36 5.11 10.13 1.98
C PHE A 36 4.06 9.78 3.06
N ALA A 37 3.87 10.67 4.02
CA ALA A 37 2.83 10.55 5.04
C ALA A 37 1.40 10.73 4.49
N GLY A 38 1.26 11.27 3.27
CA GLY A 38 -0.04 11.56 2.68
C GLY A 38 -0.69 12.84 3.19
N TYR A 39 0.10 13.78 3.73
CA TYR A 39 -0.42 15.05 4.23
C TYR A 39 -0.66 16.10 3.14
N PHE A 40 -0.44 15.77 1.90
CA PHE A 40 -0.77 16.62 0.77
C PHE A 40 -2.04 16.13 0.07
N PRO A 41 -2.78 17.01 -0.60
CA PRO A 41 -3.93 16.63 -1.40
C PRO A 41 -3.58 15.51 -2.39
N SER A 42 -4.54 14.67 -2.74
CA SER A 42 -4.34 13.63 -3.77
C SER A 42 -4.46 14.15 -5.19
N GLU A 43 -5.06 15.33 -5.39
CA GLU A 43 -5.31 15.93 -6.71
C GLU A 43 -4.53 17.23 -6.86
N HIS A 44 -3.84 17.36 -7.99
CA HIS A 44 -3.01 18.49 -8.32
C HIS A 44 -3.23 18.90 -9.77
N LEU A 45 -2.78 20.12 -10.12
CA LEU A 45 -2.65 20.57 -11.50
C LEU A 45 -1.19 20.52 -11.92
N GLY A 46 -0.93 19.89 -13.06
CA GLY A 46 0.39 19.86 -13.67
C GLY A 46 0.75 21.20 -14.33
N ASN A 47 2.02 21.35 -14.67
CA ASN A 47 2.60 22.56 -15.29
C ASN A 47 1.97 22.96 -16.64
N HIS A 48 1.27 22.07 -17.32
CA HIS A 48 0.52 22.31 -18.55
C HIS A 48 -1.00 22.21 -18.33
N GLY A 49 -1.47 22.28 -17.09
CA GLY A 49 -2.88 22.21 -16.73
C GLY A 49 -3.47 20.80 -16.69
N GLN A 50 -2.62 19.75 -16.78
CA GLN A 50 -3.06 18.37 -16.64
C GLN A 50 -3.62 18.13 -15.24
N LYS A 51 -4.65 17.31 -15.16
CA LYS A 51 -5.14 16.80 -13.86
C LYS A 51 -4.26 15.64 -13.41
N VAL A 52 -3.59 15.81 -12.30
CA VAL A 52 -2.72 14.79 -11.70
C VAL A 52 -3.35 14.29 -10.42
N LYS A 53 -3.64 12.99 -10.35
CA LYS A 53 -4.13 12.33 -9.14
C LYS A 53 -3.10 11.34 -8.63
N ILE A 54 -2.71 11.48 -7.38
CA ILE A 54 -1.79 10.55 -6.71
C ILE A 54 -2.58 9.31 -6.26
N ILE A 55 -2.17 8.15 -6.74
CA ILE A 55 -2.81 6.86 -6.45
C ILE A 55 -2.02 6.09 -5.40
N SER A 56 -0.69 6.11 -5.53
CA SER A 56 0.22 5.49 -4.59
C SER A 56 1.49 6.33 -4.49
N LEU A 57 1.87 6.62 -3.27
CA LEU A 57 3.10 7.39 -2.97
C LEU A 57 4.38 6.57 -3.19
N GLY A 58 4.25 5.26 -3.40
CA GLY A 58 5.40 4.39 -3.64
C GLY A 58 6.18 4.02 -2.38
N GLU A 59 7.46 3.78 -2.56
CA GLU A 59 8.42 3.48 -1.49
C GLU A 59 9.46 4.60 -1.47
N TRP A 60 9.62 5.26 -0.34
CA TRP A 60 10.61 6.31 -0.21
C TRP A 60 12.02 5.74 -0.32
N ASN A 61 12.75 6.20 -1.31
CA ASN A 61 14.12 5.84 -1.58
C ASN A 61 15.04 6.99 -1.15
N ARG A 62 16.00 6.74 -0.29
CA ARG A 62 17.01 7.71 0.09
C ARG A 62 18.42 7.21 -0.28
N GLY A 63 18.48 6.17 -1.12
CA GLY A 63 19.70 5.79 -1.79
C GLY A 63 19.95 6.66 -3.01
N ALA A 64 20.84 6.22 -3.89
CA ALA A 64 21.02 6.85 -5.21
C ALA A 64 19.77 6.62 -6.08
N GLY A 65 19.37 7.65 -6.84
CA GLY A 65 18.19 7.63 -7.73
C GLY A 65 16.97 8.34 -7.14
N PRO A 66 15.83 8.25 -7.83
CA PRO A 66 14.62 9.01 -7.49
C PRO A 66 14.09 8.75 -6.08
N ASP A 67 13.45 9.76 -5.47
CA ASP A 67 13.02 9.77 -4.09
C ASP A 67 11.96 8.72 -3.75
N PHE A 68 10.99 8.51 -4.63
CA PHE A 68 9.91 7.57 -4.38
C PHE A 68 9.86 6.55 -5.51
N LEU A 69 10.16 5.29 -5.19
CA LEU A 69 10.13 4.19 -6.14
C LEU A 69 8.74 3.54 -6.17
N ARG A 70 8.35 3.01 -7.34
CA ARG A 70 7.08 2.27 -7.48
C ARG A 70 5.85 3.07 -7.08
N ALA A 71 5.89 4.37 -7.24
CA ALA A 71 4.73 5.23 -7.10
C ALA A 71 3.76 5.05 -8.27
N ALA A 72 2.55 5.57 -8.13
CA ALA A 72 1.55 5.55 -9.18
C ALA A 72 0.74 6.83 -9.17
N VAL A 73 0.54 7.38 -10.36
CA VAL A 73 -0.26 8.59 -10.58
C VAL A 73 -1.21 8.38 -11.75
N GLU A 74 -2.30 9.11 -11.76
CA GLU A 74 -3.18 9.24 -12.91
C GLU A 74 -3.03 10.66 -13.46
N ILE A 75 -2.71 10.81 -14.73
CA ILE A 75 -2.53 12.09 -15.41
C ILE A 75 -3.55 12.15 -16.55
N ASP A 76 -4.48 13.12 -16.50
CA ASP A 76 -5.61 13.25 -17.43
C ASP A 76 -6.38 11.92 -17.63
N GLY A 77 -6.45 11.11 -16.59
CA GLY A 77 -7.11 9.82 -16.59
C GLY A 77 -6.27 8.64 -17.05
N GLU A 78 -5.00 8.82 -17.45
CA GLU A 78 -4.06 7.76 -17.75
C GLU A 78 -3.26 7.39 -16.51
N ALA A 79 -3.16 6.08 -16.22
CA ALA A 79 -2.39 5.59 -15.08
C ALA A 79 -0.93 5.36 -15.46
N HIS A 80 -0.04 5.97 -14.72
CA HIS A 80 1.41 5.81 -14.83
C HIS A 80 1.97 5.20 -13.55
N GLN A 81 2.88 4.25 -13.69
CA GLN A 81 3.61 3.66 -12.58
C GLN A 81 5.11 3.85 -12.80
N GLY A 82 5.80 4.39 -11.81
CA GLY A 82 7.23 4.64 -11.88
C GLY A 82 7.73 5.45 -10.68
N PRO A 83 8.98 5.87 -10.72
CA PRO A 83 9.52 6.73 -9.68
C PRO A 83 8.95 8.16 -9.72
N ILE A 84 8.95 8.82 -8.56
CA ILE A 84 8.68 10.25 -8.39
C ILE A 84 9.92 10.89 -7.79
N GLU A 85 10.24 12.10 -8.24
CA GLU A 85 11.27 12.97 -7.66
C GLU A 85 10.63 14.20 -7.02
N LEU A 86 11.15 14.62 -5.87
CA LEU A 86 10.70 15.80 -5.15
C LEU A 86 11.90 16.71 -4.85
N ASP A 87 11.92 17.85 -5.49
CA ASP A 87 12.90 18.92 -5.29
C ASP A 87 12.24 20.16 -4.70
N LEU A 88 12.99 21.02 -4.03
CA LEU A 88 12.46 22.32 -3.57
C LEU A 88 12.25 23.31 -4.73
N ASP A 89 13.14 23.33 -5.70
CA ASP A 89 13.05 24.20 -6.89
C ASP A 89 13.15 23.35 -8.16
N SER A 90 12.36 23.69 -9.18
CA SER A 90 12.36 22.93 -10.43
C SER A 90 13.72 22.89 -11.13
N ARG A 91 14.60 23.91 -10.93
CA ARG A 91 15.97 23.92 -11.47
C ARG A 91 16.90 22.92 -10.80
N SER A 92 16.54 22.42 -9.60
CA SER A 92 17.33 21.40 -8.92
C SER A 92 17.46 20.13 -9.77
N TRP A 93 16.49 19.85 -10.63
CA TRP A 93 16.57 18.75 -11.59
C TRP A 93 17.85 18.79 -12.45
N ASP A 94 18.17 19.94 -13.01
CA ASP A 94 19.38 20.09 -13.81
C ASP A 94 20.63 20.30 -12.94
N LEU A 95 20.51 21.03 -11.83
CA LEU A 95 21.61 21.28 -10.90
C LEU A 95 22.15 20.00 -10.23
N HIS A 96 21.25 19.05 -9.95
CA HIS A 96 21.62 17.75 -9.39
C HIS A 96 22.02 16.73 -10.48
N GLY A 97 21.96 17.11 -11.77
CA GLY A 97 22.35 16.26 -12.89
C GLY A 97 21.33 15.16 -13.23
N HIS A 98 20.07 15.30 -12.80
CA HIS A 98 19.00 14.31 -13.08
C HIS A 98 18.69 14.24 -14.58
N SER A 99 18.80 15.35 -15.31
CA SER A 99 18.62 15.41 -16.76
C SER A 99 19.67 14.60 -17.56
N GLU A 100 20.80 14.30 -16.97
CA GLU A 100 21.89 13.54 -17.60
C GLU A 100 21.96 12.08 -17.11
N SER A 101 21.30 11.78 -16.00
CA SER A 101 21.36 10.48 -15.34
C SER A 101 20.30 9.50 -15.86
N THR A 102 20.76 8.33 -16.31
CA THR A 102 19.86 7.24 -16.75
C THR A 102 18.97 6.68 -15.63
N HIS A 103 19.34 6.88 -14.35
CA HIS A 103 18.53 6.45 -13.21
C HIS A 103 17.22 7.20 -13.08
N PHE A 104 17.10 8.38 -13.68
CA PHE A 104 15.92 9.23 -13.67
C PHE A 104 15.06 9.12 -14.94
N ASN A 105 15.43 8.25 -15.88
CA ASN A 105 14.70 8.10 -17.14
C ASN A 105 13.26 7.61 -16.97
N ASP A 106 12.99 6.85 -15.94
CA ASP A 106 11.65 6.28 -15.68
C ASP A 106 10.81 7.13 -14.73
N VAL A 107 11.29 8.30 -14.29
CA VAL A 107 10.53 9.22 -13.41
C VAL A 107 9.26 9.64 -14.12
N ILE A 108 8.12 9.44 -13.44
CA ILE A 108 6.79 9.70 -13.99
C ILE A 108 6.22 11.05 -13.57
N LEU A 109 6.74 11.64 -12.49
CA LEU A 109 6.29 12.92 -11.94
C LEU A 109 7.46 13.60 -11.21
N HIS A 110 7.61 14.91 -11.44
CA HIS A 110 8.49 15.77 -10.68
C HIS A 110 7.66 16.72 -9.81
N ILE A 111 7.91 16.72 -8.51
CA ILE A 111 7.21 17.54 -7.52
C ILE A 111 8.13 18.66 -7.07
N VAL A 112 7.61 19.89 -7.03
CA VAL A 112 8.40 21.04 -6.62
C VAL A 112 7.61 21.98 -5.72
N LEU A 113 8.32 22.80 -4.92
CA LEU A 113 7.74 23.90 -4.15
C LEU A 113 7.82 25.21 -4.94
N HIS A 114 8.95 25.42 -5.63
CA HIS A 114 9.19 26.62 -6.44
C HIS A 114 9.30 26.22 -7.91
N ASP A 115 8.32 26.65 -8.70
CA ASP A 115 8.31 26.39 -10.14
C ASP A 115 8.78 27.61 -10.95
N GLN A 116 9.66 27.36 -11.91
CA GLN A 116 10.14 28.39 -12.85
C GLN A 116 9.15 28.73 -13.97
N GLY A 117 7.94 28.15 -13.89
CA GLY A 117 6.86 28.40 -14.83
C GLY A 117 6.86 27.50 -16.07
N PRO A 118 5.90 27.72 -16.98
CA PRO A 118 5.59 26.80 -18.07
C PRO A 118 6.66 26.70 -19.16
N THR A 119 7.63 27.62 -19.18
CA THR A 119 8.74 27.61 -20.15
C THR A 119 9.91 26.73 -19.71
N TYR A 120 9.94 26.32 -18.45
CA TYR A 120 10.94 25.38 -17.95
C TYR A 120 10.43 23.95 -18.08
N PHE A 121 11.20 23.10 -18.73
CA PHE A 121 10.83 21.70 -18.99
C PHE A 121 11.73 20.76 -18.19
N THR A 122 11.14 19.92 -17.34
CA THR A 122 11.84 18.80 -16.72
C THR A 122 11.99 17.69 -17.76
N ARG A 123 13.22 17.31 -18.11
CA ARG A 123 13.49 16.29 -19.12
C ARG A 123 14.46 15.22 -18.62
N SER A 124 14.18 13.96 -18.99
CA SER A 124 15.10 12.85 -18.76
C SER A 124 16.28 12.88 -19.73
N SER A 125 17.32 12.06 -19.46
CA SER A 125 18.46 11.90 -20.38
C SER A 125 18.07 11.34 -21.75
N ALA A 126 16.89 10.73 -21.85
CA ALA A 126 16.28 10.29 -23.11
C ALA A 126 15.40 11.39 -23.77
N HIS A 127 15.51 12.64 -23.32
CA HIS A 127 14.73 13.79 -23.79
C HIS A 127 13.19 13.66 -23.62
N ARG A 128 12.73 12.70 -22.82
CA ARG A 128 11.30 12.61 -22.47
C ARG A 128 10.96 13.70 -21.48
N GLU A 129 9.89 14.45 -21.77
CA GLU A 129 9.37 15.43 -20.84
C GLU A 129 8.68 14.71 -19.67
N ILE A 130 8.93 15.21 -18.46
CA ILE A 130 8.38 14.69 -17.22
C ILE A 130 7.37 15.70 -16.70
N PRO A 131 6.10 15.28 -16.48
CA PRO A 131 5.09 16.13 -15.88
C PRO A 131 5.54 16.67 -14.53
N ARG A 132 5.21 17.93 -14.24
CA ARG A 132 5.59 18.58 -12.99
C ARG A 132 4.37 19.16 -12.28
N ILE A 133 4.32 19.00 -10.96
CA ILE A 133 3.36 19.66 -10.08
C ILE A 133 4.09 20.59 -9.12
N CYS A 134 3.46 21.73 -8.81
CA CYS A 134 3.94 22.65 -7.81
C CYS A 134 3.02 22.56 -6.58
N LEU A 135 3.62 22.29 -5.40
CA LEU A 135 2.88 22.29 -4.14
C LEU A 135 2.57 23.72 -3.73
N SER A 136 1.32 24.01 -3.35
CA SER A 136 0.97 25.35 -2.91
C SER A 136 1.61 25.67 -1.54
N PRO A 137 2.02 26.93 -1.30
CA PRO A 137 2.57 27.33 -0.01
C PRO A 137 1.66 26.97 1.17
N GLU A 138 0.35 27.10 0.98
CA GLU A 138 -0.66 26.78 2.00
C GLU A 138 -0.64 25.29 2.33
N SER A 139 -0.63 24.42 1.31
CA SER A 139 -0.56 22.95 1.52
C SER A 139 0.75 22.52 2.16
N VAL A 140 1.86 23.19 1.83
CA VAL A 140 3.17 22.92 2.46
C VAL A 140 3.14 23.33 3.94
N GLN A 141 2.59 24.51 4.26
CA GLN A 141 2.51 24.98 5.64
C GLN A 141 1.59 24.10 6.48
N GLU A 142 0.46 23.68 5.94
CA GLU A 142 -0.46 22.74 6.58
C GLU A 142 0.24 21.38 6.82
N ALA A 143 0.87 20.83 5.82
CA ALA A 143 1.61 19.57 5.94
C ALA A 143 2.74 19.64 6.97
N LEU A 144 3.48 20.75 7.04
CA LEU A 144 4.53 20.98 8.04
C LEU A 144 3.99 21.12 9.48
N GLY A 145 2.73 21.50 9.64
CA GLY A 145 2.03 21.52 10.94
C GLY A 145 1.79 20.12 11.54
N HIS A 146 1.82 19.07 10.71
CA HIS A 146 1.73 17.69 11.16
C HIS A 146 3.07 17.16 11.70
N PRO A 147 3.05 16.19 12.64
CA PRO A 147 4.27 15.56 13.12
C PRO A 147 5.08 15.00 11.95
N ARG A 148 6.38 15.21 11.99
CA ARG A 148 7.28 14.58 11.04
C ARG A 148 7.16 13.07 11.18
N ILE A 149 6.78 12.38 10.09
CA ILE A 149 7.00 10.96 10.01
C ILE A 149 8.48 10.82 9.69
N SER A 150 9.25 10.46 10.68
CA SER A 150 10.64 10.11 10.51
C SER A 150 10.71 8.84 9.68
N GLN A 151 11.31 8.92 8.52
CA GLN A 151 11.48 7.77 7.65
C GLN A 151 12.93 7.53 7.40
N ALA A 152 13.37 6.44 7.92
CA ALA A 152 14.71 6.01 7.65
C ALA A 152 14.72 4.97 6.55
N LEU A 153 15.71 4.95 6.03
CA LEU A 153 16.39 4.43 4.93
C LEU A 153 16.81 3.03 5.05
N ALA A 154 16.74 2.42 3.91
CA ALA A 154 17.25 1.11 3.56
C ALA A 154 18.80 1.00 3.60
N ARG A 155 19.51 1.72 4.44
CA ARG A 155 20.88 1.33 4.72
C ARG A 155 20.89 0.22 5.74
N PRO A 156 21.53 -0.93 5.43
CA PRO A 156 21.71 -1.97 6.43
C PRO A 156 22.61 -1.42 7.54
N GLY A 157 21.98 -0.92 8.58
CA GLY A 157 22.70 -0.40 9.72
C GLY A 157 23.41 -1.48 10.53
N ALA A 158 24.46 -1.07 11.22
CA ALA A 158 25.23 -1.87 12.18
C ALA A 158 24.50 -2.04 13.53
N CYS A 159 23.19 -1.89 13.59
CA CYS A 159 22.43 -2.07 14.81
C CYS A 159 22.59 -3.49 15.31
N LEU A 160 23.32 -3.64 16.41
CA LEU A 160 23.67 -4.92 17.00
C LEU A 160 22.51 -5.42 17.88
N THR A 161 21.45 -5.91 17.22
CA THR A 161 20.40 -6.70 17.91
C THR A 161 19.83 -6.01 19.14
N PRO A 162 19.21 -4.83 19.02
CA PRO A 162 18.84 -4.01 20.18
C PRO A 162 17.86 -4.71 21.11
N LEU A 163 16.95 -5.55 20.58
CA LEU A 163 15.97 -6.25 21.40
C LEU A 163 16.54 -7.52 22.06
N ALA A 164 17.62 -8.11 21.52
CA ALA A 164 18.16 -9.37 22.07
C ALA A 164 18.75 -9.24 23.49
N ARG A 165 18.92 -8.02 23.99
CA ARG A 165 19.47 -7.73 25.32
C ARG A 165 18.39 -7.31 26.34
N MET A 166 17.15 -7.18 25.90
CA MET A 166 16.04 -6.78 26.75
C MET A 166 15.37 -8.02 27.40
N PRO A 167 14.80 -7.87 28.60
CA PRO A 167 13.90 -8.88 29.16
C PRO A 167 12.68 -9.11 28.27
N ASP A 168 12.19 -10.34 28.19
CA ASP A 168 11.03 -10.70 27.35
C ASP A 168 9.78 -9.85 27.66
N GLU A 169 9.54 -9.54 28.92
CA GLU A 169 8.42 -8.69 29.37
C GLU A 169 8.52 -7.25 28.83
N SER A 170 9.73 -6.70 28.81
CA SER A 170 9.99 -5.37 28.24
C SER A 170 9.85 -5.39 26.71
N ILE A 171 10.27 -6.46 26.06
CA ILE A 171 10.06 -6.65 24.61
C ILE A 171 8.57 -6.72 24.30
N ASP A 172 7.81 -7.54 25.03
CA ASP A 172 6.37 -7.69 24.80
C ASP A 172 5.60 -6.38 25.06
N SER A 173 6.02 -5.60 26.07
CA SER A 173 5.49 -4.26 26.33
C SER A 173 5.76 -3.32 25.15
N LEU A 174 7.01 -3.22 24.67
CA LEU A 174 7.39 -2.40 23.52
C LEU A 174 6.61 -2.82 22.26
N LEU A 175 6.56 -4.10 21.99
CA LEU A 175 5.85 -4.61 20.82
C LEU A 175 4.35 -4.34 20.89
N LYS A 176 3.74 -4.38 22.07
CA LYS A 176 2.33 -4.03 22.24
C LYS A 176 2.07 -2.58 21.86
N GLU A 177 2.85 -1.67 22.41
CA GLU A 177 2.72 -0.23 22.11
C GLU A 177 2.98 0.05 20.61
N ALA A 178 3.99 -0.60 20.02
CA ALA A 178 4.27 -0.48 18.59
C ALA A 178 3.12 -1.02 17.72
N ALA A 179 2.47 -2.11 18.13
CA ALA A 179 1.31 -2.66 17.40
C ALA A 179 0.10 -1.73 17.47
N LEU A 180 -0.15 -1.13 18.62
CA LEU A 180 -1.22 -0.16 18.81
C LEU A 180 -0.97 1.10 17.97
N HIS A 181 0.23 1.65 18.03
CA HIS A 181 0.62 2.81 17.24
C HIS A 181 0.43 2.55 15.72
N ARG A 182 0.89 1.37 15.23
CA ARG A 182 0.67 0.99 13.84
C ARG A 182 -0.80 0.90 13.45
N ALA A 183 -1.63 0.42 14.35
CA ALA A 183 -3.05 0.30 14.08
C ALA A 183 -3.74 1.67 14.07
N GLU A 184 -3.33 2.59 14.96
CA GLU A 184 -3.80 3.98 14.97
C GLU A 184 -3.44 4.71 13.67
N GLU A 185 -2.20 4.57 13.17
CA GLU A 185 -1.81 5.15 11.88
C GLU A 185 -2.66 4.60 10.71
N LYS A 186 -2.93 3.30 10.70
CA LYS A 186 -3.78 2.69 9.67
C LYS A 186 -5.24 3.17 9.76
N ALA A 187 -5.76 3.30 10.98
CA ALA A 187 -7.11 3.82 11.19
C ALA A 187 -7.23 5.26 10.69
N LEU A 188 -6.28 6.11 11.06
CA LEU A 188 -6.24 7.50 10.60
C LEU A 188 -6.15 7.58 9.07
N HIS A 189 -5.29 6.76 8.45
CA HIS A 189 -5.18 6.73 6.99
C HIS A 189 -6.49 6.28 6.32
N PHE A 190 -7.19 5.29 6.88
CA PHE A 190 -8.49 4.86 6.36
C PHE A 190 -9.56 5.95 6.54
N GLU A 191 -9.59 6.63 7.68
CA GLU A 191 -10.52 7.72 7.97
C GLU A 191 -10.31 8.87 7.00
N GLN A 192 -9.09 9.35 6.80
CA GLN A 192 -8.74 10.36 5.82
C GLN A 192 -9.16 9.96 4.40
N HIS A 193 -8.91 8.72 4.01
CA HIS A 193 -9.34 8.21 2.72
C HIS A 193 -10.87 8.15 2.58
N SER A 194 -11.57 7.84 3.67
CA SER A 194 -13.03 7.82 3.72
C SER A 194 -13.67 9.21 3.63
N GLU A 195 -12.97 10.24 4.07
CA GLU A 195 -13.43 11.64 3.95
C GLU A 195 -13.44 12.12 2.49
N TRP A 196 -12.46 11.69 1.69
CA TRP A 196 -12.39 12.05 0.25
C TRP A 196 -13.36 11.27 -0.62
N GLN A 197 -13.89 10.16 -0.11
CA GLN A 197 -14.82 9.28 -0.81
C GLN A 197 -15.99 8.94 0.11
N THR A 198 -16.43 7.70 0.12
CA THR A 198 -17.37 7.18 1.11
C THR A 198 -16.73 6.04 1.89
N PRO A 199 -17.09 5.80 3.15
CA PRO A 199 -16.60 4.64 3.89
C PRO A 199 -16.80 3.31 3.16
N SER A 200 -17.89 3.18 2.41
CA SER A 200 -18.19 2.02 1.56
C SER A 200 -17.15 1.86 0.44
N GLN A 201 -16.77 2.95 -0.21
CA GLN A 201 -15.76 2.93 -1.27
C GLN A 201 -14.36 2.67 -0.70
N ALA A 202 -14.00 3.29 0.41
CA ALA A 202 -12.72 3.04 1.08
C ALA A 202 -12.58 1.56 1.51
N LEU A 203 -13.66 0.96 2.00
CA LEU A 203 -13.70 -0.47 2.33
C LEU A 203 -13.53 -1.35 1.08
N TRP A 204 -14.20 -1.01 -0.01
CA TRP A 204 -14.08 -1.68 -1.31
C TRP A 204 -12.65 -1.68 -1.83
N GLU A 205 -12.00 -0.53 -1.82
CA GLU A 205 -10.60 -0.38 -2.22
C GLU A 205 -9.65 -1.15 -1.29
N SER A 206 -9.97 -1.23 0.01
CA SER A 206 -9.18 -2.02 0.97
C SER A 206 -9.26 -3.53 0.68
N PHE A 207 -10.40 -4.06 0.24
CA PHE A 207 -10.52 -5.44 -0.23
C PHE A 207 -9.68 -5.66 -1.49
N ALA A 208 -9.78 -4.76 -2.46
CA ALA A 208 -9.01 -4.84 -3.69
C ALA A 208 -7.49 -4.80 -3.40
N ASP A 209 -7.04 -3.88 -2.56
CA ASP A 209 -5.65 -3.77 -2.12
C ASP A 209 -5.15 -5.06 -1.47
N CYS A 210 -5.92 -5.64 -0.56
CA CYS A 210 -5.58 -6.89 0.10
C CYS A 210 -5.47 -8.07 -0.89
N LEU A 211 -6.36 -8.13 -1.87
CA LEU A 211 -6.39 -9.19 -2.88
C LEU A 211 -5.26 -9.06 -3.92
N GLY A 212 -4.76 -7.85 -4.17
CA GLY A 212 -3.76 -7.58 -5.20
C GLY A 212 -2.37 -8.17 -4.92
N TYR A 213 -2.05 -8.54 -3.70
CA TYR A 213 -0.68 -8.91 -3.32
C TYR A 213 0.33 -7.78 -3.61
N SER A 214 1.62 -8.00 -3.36
CA SER A 214 2.64 -6.98 -3.61
C SER A 214 2.67 -6.52 -5.07
N GLU A 215 2.59 -7.46 -6.00
CA GLU A 215 2.82 -7.19 -7.44
C GLU A 215 1.60 -6.62 -8.17
N ASN A 216 0.39 -6.97 -7.73
CA ASN A 216 -0.85 -6.55 -8.39
C ASN A 216 -1.70 -5.60 -7.51
N ARG A 217 -1.15 -5.14 -6.40
CA ARG A 217 -1.83 -4.29 -5.43
C ARG A 217 -2.34 -3.00 -6.06
N LEU A 218 -1.47 -2.36 -6.84
CA LEU A 218 -1.81 -1.14 -7.55
C LEU A 218 -2.93 -1.38 -8.57
N SER A 219 -2.78 -2.38 -9.45
CA SER A 219 -3.78 -2.67 -10.49
C SER A 219 -5.14 -3.00 -9.90
N MET A 220 -5.19 -3.74 -8.78
CA MET A 220 -6.44 -4.02 -8.07
C MET A 220 -7.05 -2.75 -7.47
N ARG A 221 -6.24 -1.89 -6.86
CA ARG A 221 -6.72 -0.62 -6.29
C ARG A 221 -7.25 0.30 -7.37
N LEU A 222 -6.50 0.49 -8.47
CA LEU A 222 -6.93 1.29 -9.62
C LEU A 222 -8.25 0.78 -10.20
N LEU A 223 -8.39 -0.53 -10.35
CA LEU A 223 -9.63 -1.13 -10.82
C LEU A 223 -10.79 -0.78 -9.88
N ALA A 224 -10.60 -0.92 -8.57
CA ALA A 224 -11.63 -0.60 -7.58
C ALA A 224 -12.00 0.90 -7.55
N GLN A 225 -11.05 1.78 -7.80
CA GLN A 225 -11.29 3.23 -7.91
C GLN A 225 -12.09 3.59 -9.17
N ARG A 226 -11.74 2.96 -10.30
CA ARG A 226 -12.40 3.21 -11.59
C ARG A 226 -13.77 2.55 -11.69
N LEU A 227 -14.01 1.52 -10.89
CA LEU A 227 -15.27 0.81 -10.77
C LEU A 227 -15.83 0.96 -9.34
N PRO A 228 -16.47 2.12 -9.03
CA PRO A 228 -16.99 2.37 -7.70
C PRO A 228 -18.04 1.32 -7.32
N ILE A 229 -17.98 0.84 -6.08
CA ILE A 229 -18.89 -0.20 -5.59
C ILE A 229 -20.38 0.20 -5.69
N GLN A 230 -20.67 1.48 -5.54
CA GLN A 230 -22.04 2.00 -5.68
C GLN A 230 -22.60 1.86 -7.11
N SER A 231 -21.72 1.79 -8.10
CA SER A 231 -22.11 1.51 -9.49
C SER A 231 -22.23 0.01 -9.72
N LEU A 232 -21.25 -0.77 -9.26
CA LEU A 232 -21.22 -2.22 -9.45
C LEU A 232 -22.41 -2.93 -8.81
N LYS A 233 -22.78 -2.60 -7.57
CA LYS A 233 -23.87 -3.27 -6.84
C LYS A 233 -25.26 -3.10 -7.45
N LYS A 234 -25.40 -2.30 -8.52
CA LYS A 234 -26.64 -2.16 -9.29
C LYS A 234 -26.84 -3.27 -10.30
N HIS A 235 -25.80 -4.05 -10.56
CA HIS A 235 -25.80 -5.13 -11.53
C HIS A 235 -25.96 -6.49 -10.86
N PRO A 236 -26.51 -7.50 -11.57
CA PRO A 236 -26.47 -8.89 -11.12
C PRO A 236 -25.04 -9.42 -10.99
N ALA A 237 -24.85 -10.50 -10.24
CA ALA A 237 -23.53 -11.08 -9.94
C ALA A 237 -22.72 -11.41 -11.21
N GLU A 238 -23.37 -11.99 -12.21
CA GLU A 238 -22.73 -12.38 -13.48
C GLU A 238 -22.25 -11.16 -14.28
N GLU A 239 -23.00 -10.05 -14.22
CA GLU A 239 -22.62 -8.80 -14.87
C GLU A 239 -21.50 -8.09 -14.12
N ILE A 240 -21.54 -8.10 -12.76
CA ILE A 240 -20.44 -7.56 -11.92
C ILE A 240 -19.12 -8.25 -12.27
N GLU A 241 -19.14 -9.58 -12.35
CA GLU A 241 -17.96 -10.36 -12.68
C GLU A 241 -17.46 -10.01 -14.09
N ALA A 242 -18.35 -9.97 -15.07
CA ALA A 242 -18.02 -9.62 -16.44
C ALA A 242 -17.44 -8.21 -16.58
N ILE A 243 -18.01 -7.21 -15.88
CA ILE A 243 -17.51 -5.85 -15.84
C ILE A 243 -16.09 -5.82 -15.27
N LEU A 244 -15.86 -6.47 -14.13
CA LEU A 244 -14.55 -6.49 -13.48
C LEU A 244 -13.49 -7.17 -14.37
N PHE A 245 -13.81 -8.33 -14.98
CA PHE A 245 -12.88 -9.04 -15.84
C PHE A 245 -12.63 -8.33 -17.16
N GLY A 246 -13.64 -7.72 -17.76
CA GLY A 246 -13.53 -6.96 -19.00
C GLY A 246 -12.71 -5.69 -18.80
N SER A 247 -13.04 -4.88 -17.80
CA SER A 247 -12.29 -3.65 -17.46
C SER A 247 -10.85 -3.94 -17.04
N ALA A 248 -10.59 -5.11 -16.43
CA ALA A 248 -9.24 -5.57 -16.10
C ALA A 248 -8.44 -6.02 -17.34
N GLY A 249 -9.05 -6.13 -18.51
CA GLY A 249 -8.39 -6.57 -19.75
C GLY A 249 -8.18 -8.08 -19.84
N PHE A 250 -8.89 -8.89 -19.03
CA PHE A 250 -8.76 -10.35 -19.06
C PHE A 250 -9.70 -11.02 -20.06
N LEU A 251 -10.63 -10.29 -20.66
CA LEU A 251 -11.55 -10.81 -21.66
C LEU A 251 -11.10 -10.39 -23.07
N SER A 252 -10.85 -11.35 -23.92
CA SER A 252 -10.55 -11.17 -25.34
C SER A 252 -11.28 -12.20 -26.19
N PRO A 253 -11.57 -11.91 -27.48
CA PRO A 253 -12.19 -12.88 -28.37
C PRO A 253 -11.42 -14.21 -28.47
N ALA A 254 -10.09 -14.14 -28.51
CA ALA A 254 -9.20 -15.30 -28.59
C ALA A 254 -9.21 -16.19 -27.34
N LEU A 255 -9.74 -15.70 -26.22
CA LEU A 255 -9.77 -16.48 -24.97
C LEU A 255 -10.60 -17.76 -25.10
N HIS A 256 -11.68 -17.72 -25.88
CA HIS A 256 -12.57 -18.84 -26.07
C HIS A 256 -11.97 -19.93 -26.97
N GLU A 257 -11.13 -19.56 -27.94
CA GLU A 257 -10.55 -20.51 -28.93
C GLU A 257 -9.60 -21.50 -28.24
N ASP A 258 -8.80 -21.03 -27.27
CA ASP A 258 -7.81 -21.83 -26.56
C ASP A 258 -8.31 -22.39 -25.21
N ALA A 259 -9.58 -22.23 -24.89
CA ALA A 259 -10.12 -22.64 -23.61
C ALA A 259 -10.43 -24.14 -23.56
N PRO A 260 -10.20 -24.82 -22.42
CA PRO A 260 -10.72 -26.15 -22.17
C PRO A 260 -12.25 -26.22 -22.34
N ASP A 261 -12.77 -27.37 -22.82
CA ASP A 261 -14.20 -27.51 -23.10
C ASP A 261 -15.08 -27.24 -21.85
N ASP A 262 -14.62 -27.62 -20.69
CA ASP A 262 -15.31 -27.36 -19.39
C ASP A 262 -15.35 -25.89 -18.97
N SER A 263 -14.62 -25.02 -19.66
CA SER A 263 -14.59 -23.57 -19.42
C SER A 263 -15.35 -22.75 -20.47
N LYS A 264 -15.66 -23.35 -21.62
CA LYS A 264 -16.22 -22.63 -22.78
C LYS A 264 -17.56 -21.96 -22.48
N ASP A 265 -18.49 -22.68 -21.87
CA ASP A 265 -19.82 -22.15 -21.55
C ASP A 265 -19.72 -20.95 -20.57
N TYR A 266 -18.85 -21.08 -19.57
CA TYR A 266 -18.62 -20.01 -18.62
C TYR A 266 -18.00 -18.78 -19.30
N LEU A 267 -17.00 -18.98 -20.15
CA LEU A 267 -16.35 -17.89 -20.87
C LEU A 267 -17.30 -17.21 -21.86
N GLN A 268 -18.16 -17.98 -22.52
CA GLN A 268 -19.17 -17.43 -23.42
C GLN A 268 -20.18 -16.58 -22.67
N SER A 269 -20.66 -17.05 -21.50
CA SER A 269 -21.55 -16.28 -20.65
C SER A 269 -20.90 -14.99 -20.16
N LEU A 270 -19.65 -15.07 -19.68
CA LEU A 270 -18.89 -13.92 -19.21
C LEU A 270 -18.67 -12.89 -20.31
N TRP A 271 -18.31 -13.35 -21.52
CA TRP A 271 -18.16 -12.51 -22.71
C TRP A 271 -19.47 -11.85 -23.14
N HIS A 272 -20.59 -12.60 -23.09
CA HIS A 272 -21.91 -12.06 -23.43
C HIS A 272 -22.32 -10.93 -22.49
N HIS A 273 -22.11 -11.09 -21.18
CA HIS A 273 -22.39 -10.04 -20.20
C HIS A 273 -21.44 -8.85 -20.37
N TRP A 274 -20.14 -9.09 -20.60
CA TRP A 274 -19.18 -8.02 -20.87
C TRP A 274 -19.57 -7.18 -22.08
N TRP A 275 -20.01 -7.82 -23.15
CA TRP A 275 -20.38 -7.13 -24.39
C TRP A 275 -21.52 -6.13 -24.21
N LYS A 276 -22.45 -6.36 -23.27
CA LYS A 276 -23.52 -5.42 -22.94
C LYS A 276 -23.03 -4.16 -22.25
N HIS A 277 -21.93 -4.24 -21.53
CA HIS A 277 -21.42 -3.19 -20.65
C HIS A 277 -20.13 -2.57 -21.14
N ARG A 278 -19.54 -3.12 -22.18
CA ARG A 278 -18.23 -2.76 -22.70
C ARG A 278 -18.09 -1.26 -22.95
N ASP A 279 -19.04 -0.66 -23.67
CA ASP A 279 -18.97 0.76 -24.06
C ASP A 279 -18.93 1.71 -22.85
N GLN A 280 -19.42 1.27 -21.70
CA GLN A 280 -19.44 2.06 -20.46
C GLN A 280 -18.21 1.83 -19.60
N TYR A 281 -17.65 0.60 -19.62
CA TYR A 281 -16.66 0.17 -18.63
C TYR A 281 -15.30 -0.24 -19.21
N GLU A 282 -15.14 -0.28 -20.54
CA GLU A 282 -13.85 -0.56 -21.17
C GLU A 282 -12.91 0.63 -20.97
N PHE A 283 -11.72 0.34 -20.51
CA PHE A 283 -10.69 1.37 -20.38
C PHE A 283 -9.96 1.54 -21.72
N ASP A 284 -9.69 2.78 -22.10
CA ASP A 284 -8.85 3.11 -23.25
C ASP A 284 -7.49 2.41 -23.17
N ARG A 285 -6.85 2.21 -24.33
CA ARG A 285 -5.56 1.49 -24.40
C ARG A 285 -4.52 2.04 -23.44
N ASP A 286 -4.51 3.33 -23.25
CA ASP A 286 -3.57 4.05 -22.41
C ASP A 286 -3.89 3.93 -20.90
N ARG A 287 -5.08 3.42 -20.57
CA ARG A 287 -5.55 3.16 -19.21
C ARG A 287 -5.54 1.68 -18.82
N GLN A 288 -4.93 0.84 -19.63
CA GLN A 288 -4.88 -0.59 -19.34
C GLN A 288 -4.10 -0.86 -18.05
N LEU A 289 -4.60 -1.83 -17.27
CA LEU A 289 -3.97 -2.24 -16.03
C LEU A 289 -2.83 -3.23 -16.29
N ALA A 290 -1.69 -2.99 -15.66
CA ALA A 290 -0.56 -3.91 -15.72
C ALA A 290 -0.73 -5.05 -14.72
N TRP A 291 -0.75 -6.29 -15.20
CA TRP A 291 -0.87 -7.47 -14.34
C TRP A 291 0.42 -8.29 -14.36
N SER A 292 0.94 -8.57 -13.17
CA SER A 292 2.09 -9.47 -13.00
C SER A 292 1.60 -10.89 -12.71
N THR A 293 2.08 -11.84 -13.51
CA THR A 293 1.90 -13.27 -13.29
C THR A 293 3.20 -13.97 -12.90
N ARG A 294 4.33 -13.22 -12.85
CA ARG A 294 5.66 -13.76 -12.56
C ARG A 294 5.71 -14.28 -11.13
N ALA A 295 6.25 -15.48 -10.97
CA ALA A 295 6.46 -16.16 -9.68
C ALA A 295 5.21 -16.26 -8.79
N THR A 296 4.00 -16.12 -9.35
CA THR A 296 2.76 -16.25 -8.59
C THR A 296 2.40 -17.72 -8.41
N ARG A 297 2.11 -18.11 -7.17
CA ARG A 297 1.47 -19.40 -6.92
C ARG A 297 0.08 -19.40 -7.58
N PRO A 298 -0.41 -20.54 -8.12
CA PRO A 298 -1.69 -20.60 -8.84
C PRO A 298 -2.86 -19.98 -8.06
N GLY A 299 -2.91 -20.17 -6.74
CA GLY A 299 -3.93 -19.56 -5.88
C GLY A 299 -3.83 -18.03 -5.75
N ASN A 300 -2.73 -17.41 -6.17
CA ASN A 300 -2.51 -15.96 -6.14
C ASN A 300 -2.59 -15.31 -7.53
N HIS A 301 -2.94 -16.09 -8.56
CA HIS A 301 -3.09 -15.57 -9.92
C HIS A 301 -4.08 -14.40 -9.95
N PRO A 302 -3.79 -13.27 -10.65
CA PRO A 302 -4.63 -12.07 -10.62
C PRO A 302 -6.08 -12.33 -11.03
N GLN A 303 -6.34 -13.19 -12.02
CA GLN A 303 -7.71 -13.57 -12.40
C GLN A 303 -8.48 -14.20 -11.23
N ARG A 304 -7.84 -15.11 -10.46
CA ARG A 304 -8.48 -15.72 -9.31
C ARG A 304 -8.74 -14.71 -8.19
N ARG A 305 -7.84 -13.75 -8.00
CA ARG A 305 -8.01 -12.67 -7.03
C ARG A 305 -9.11 -11.70 -7.46
N LEU A 306 -9.21 -11.46 -8.74
CA LEU A 306 -10.30 -10.66 -9.30
C LEU A 306 -11.66 -11.34 -9.13
N ALA A 307 -11.72 -12.67 -9.31
CA ALA A 307 -12.92 -13.43 -9.04
C ALA A 307 -13.35 -13.35 -7.56
N ALA A 308 -12.39 -13.39 -6.62
CA ALA A 308 -12.70 -13.17 -5.22
C ALA A 308 -13.27 -11.75 -4.98
N LEU A 309 -12.73 -10.75 -5.64
CA LEU A 309 -13.23 -9.38 -5.58
C LEU A 309 -14.64 -9.26 -6.18
N ALA A 310 -14.92 -9.94 -7.31
CA ALA A 310 -16.24 -10.00 -7.92
C ALA A 310 -17.27 -10.66 -6.99
N THR A 311 -16.89 -11.75 -6.34
CA THR A 311 -17.76 -12.43 -5.37
C THR A 311 -18.10 -11.53 -4.16
N ILE A 312 -17.13 -10.76 -3.67
CA ILE A 312 -17.36 -9.76 -2.62
C ILE A 312 -18.32 -8.67 -3.12
N ALA A 313 -18.11 -8.15 -4.33
CA ALA A 313 -18.96 -7.11 -4.90
C ALA A 313 -20.41 -7.57 -5.08
N SER A 314 -20.60 -8.82 -5.47
CA SER A 314 -21.92 -9.42 -5.68
C SER A 314 -22.74 -9.56 -4.39
N ASP A 315 -22.06 -9.71 -3.25
CA ASP A 315 -22.70 -9.77 -1.92
C ASP A 315 -22.36 -8.54 -1.05
N TRP A 316 -22.10 -7.42 -1.70
CA TRP A 316 -21.56 -6.23 -1.03
C TRP A 316 -22.35 -5.77 0.17
N SER A 317 -23.68 -5.77 0.08
CA SER A 317 -24.53 -5.28 1.17
C SER A 317 -24.34 -6.09 2.46
N ASN A 318 -24.21 -7.41 2.36
CA ASN A 318 -23.96 -8.29 3.50
C ASN A 318 -22.52 -8.14 4.00
N ILE A 319 -21.55 -8.05 3.10
CA ILE A 319 -20.12 -7.89 3.45
C ILE A 319 -19.88 -6.54 4.13
N GLU A 320 -20.48 -5.47 3.62
CA GLU A 320 -20.38 -4.13 4.22
C GLU A 320 -21.03 -4.10 5.61
N LEU A 321 -22.21 -4.72 5.76
CA LEU A 321 -22.89 -4.84 7.05
C LEU A 321 -22.05 -5.65 8.03
N LEU A 322 -21.53 -6.79 7.61
CA LEU A 322 -20.66 -7.63 8.42
C LEU A 322 -19.43 -6.84 8.89
N ALA A 323 -18.76 -6.12 8.01
CA ALA A 323 -17.62 -5.29 8.37
C ALA A 323 -17.99 -4.19 9.38
N LYS A 324 -19.16 -3.55 9.23
CA LYS A 324 -19.68 -2.55 10.17
C LYS A 324 -20.05 -3.11 11.55
N MET A 325 -20.45 -4.37 11.63
CA MET A 325 -20.73 -5.07 12.88
C MET A 325 -19.48 -5.41 13.69
N LYS A 326 -18.29 -5.26 13.08
CA LYS A 326 -17.00 -5.51 13.70
C LYS A 326 -16.92 -6.92 14.33
N PRO A 327 -17.11 -7.97 13.52
CA PRO A 327 -17.19 -9.33 14.02
C PRO A 327 -15.83 -9.84 14.51
N PRO A 328 -15.80 -10.82 15.40
CA PRO A 328 -14.58 -11.56 15.69
C PRO A 328 -13.97 -12.14 14.42
N PHE A 329 -12.64 -12.28 14.40
CA PHE A 329 -11.91 -12.82 13.23
C PHE A 329 -12.50 -14.15 12.73
N SER A 330 -12.90 -15.06 13.64
CA SER A 330 -13.47 -16.37 13.27
C SER A 330 -14.78 -16.26 12.49
N GLU A 331 -15.62 -15.31 12.83
CA GLU A 331 -16.90 -15.08 12.15
C GLU A 331 -16.66 -14.46 10.76
N LEU A 332 -15.81 -13.44 10.69
CA LEU A 332 -15.38 -12.86 9.41
C LEU A 332 -14.75 -13.93 8.50
N ALA A 333 -13.86 -14.75 9.04
CA ALA A 333 -13.20 -15.81 8.29
C ALA A 333 -14.22 -16.82 7.76
N SER A 334 -15.17 -17.26 8.61
CA SER A 334 -16.23 -18.18 8.20
C SER A 334 -17.09 -17.59 7.07
N ALA A 335 -17.48 -16.32 7.18
CA ALA A 335 -18.29 -15.66 6.18
C ALA A 335 -17.56 -15.53 4.83
N LEU A 336 -16.34 -15.02 4.83
CA LEU A 336 -15.57 -14.80 3.58
C LEU A 336 -15.09 -16.11 2.95
N GLU A 337 -14.65 -17.10 3.75
CA GLU A 337 -14.19 -18.40 3.25
C GLU A 337 -15.30 -19.27 2.70
N SER A 338 -16.56 -19.03 3.14
CA SER A 338 -17.73 -19.76 2.66
C SER A 338 -18.35 -19.19 1.38
N LEU A 339 -17.88 -18.04 0.89
CA LEU A 339 -18.39 -17.43 -0.34
C LEU A 339 -18.28 -18.41 -1.52
N PRO A 340 -19.39 -18.80 -2.16
CA PRO A 340 -19.36 -19.77 -3.23
C PRO A 340 -19.06 -19.12 -4.57
N HIS A 341 -18.44 -19.88 -5.46
CA HIS A 341 -18.34 -19.53 -6.86
C HIS A 341 -18.22 -20.79 -7.73
N HIS A 342 -19.18 -21.04 -8.62
CA HIS A 342 -19.24 -22.27 -9.40
C HIS A 342 -17.95 -22.57 -10.19
N PHE A 343 -17.48 -21.63 -10.98
CA PHE A 343 -16.31 -21.83 -11.81
C PHE A 343 -15.03 -21.82 -10.98
N TRP A 344 -14.79 -20.77 -10.18
CA TRP A 344 -13.55 -20.55 -9.44
C TRP A 344 -13.32 -21.52 -8.28
N THR A 345 -14.33 -22.25 -7.89
CA THR A 345 -14.17 -23.38 -6.95
C THR A 345 -13.31 -24.49 -7.53
N HIS A 346 -13.21 -24.59 -8.84
CA HIS A 346 -12.45 -25.64 -9.50
C HIS A 346 -11.36 -25.16 -10.46
N HIS A 347 -11.23 -23.86 -10.69
CA HIS A 347 -10.26 -23.32 -11.65
C HIS A 347 -9.33 -22.29 -11.01
N HIS A 348 -8.07 -22.26 -11.45
CA HIS A 348 -7.08 -21.25 -11.04
C HIS A 348 -7.07 -20.03 -11.95
N THR A 349 -7.34 -20.24 -13.24
CA THR A 349 -7.39 -19.21 -14.29
C THR A 349 -8.52 -19.53 -15.25
N LEU A 350 -8.87 -18.58 -16.09
CA LEU A 350 -9.87 -18.74 -17.15
C LEU A 350 -9.54 -19.89 -18.14
N ARG A 351 -8.25 -20.23 -18.27
CA ARG A 351 -7.77 -21.29 -19.19
C ARG A 351 -7.25 -22.53 -18.45
N SER A 352 -7.36 -22.58 -17.12
CA SER A 352 -6.86 -23.76 -16.40
C SER A 352 -7.83 -24.93 -16.50
N ALA A 353 -7.31 -26.15 -16.60
CA ALA A 353 -8.13 -27.35 -16.46
C ALA A 353 -8.82 -27.39 -15.10
N ARG A 354 -10.01 -27.97 -15.06
CA ARG A 354 -10.79 -28.19 -13.85
C ARG A 354 -10.03 -29.03 -12.82
N LYS A 355 -10.02 -28.60 -11.58
CA LYS A 355 -9.46 -29.36 -10.45
C LYS A 355 -10.50 -30.27 -9.81
N GLU A 356 -10.10 -31.46 -9.46
CA GLU A 356 -10.98 -32.42 -8.77
C GLU A 356 -11.36 -31.91 -7.37
N LYS A 357 -10.38 -31.39 -6.63
CA LYS A 357 -10.59 -30.86 -5.28
C LYS A 357 -11.06 -29.41 -5.32
N PRO A 358 -12.13 -29.08 -4.57
CA PRO A 358 -12.60 -27.69 -4.50
C PRO A 358 -11.57 -26.77 -3.87
N LEU A 359 -11.45 -25.58 -4.40
CA LEU A 359 -10.55 -24.53 -4.00
C LEU A 359 -11.35 -23.39 -3.38
N ARG A 360 -11.00 -22.94 -2.19
CA ARG A 360 -11.60 -21.73 -1.61
C ARG A 360 -11.21 -20.52 -2.44
N ILE A 361 -12.19 -19.68 -2.80
CA ILE A 361 -11.92 -18.47 -3.57
C ILE A 361 -11.24 -17.41 -2.69
N PHE A 362 -11.65 -17.30 -1.43
CA PHE A 362 -11.04 -16.45 -0.42
C PHE A 362 -10.35 -17.33 0.63
N GLY A 363 -9.03 -17.32 0.66
CA GLY A 363 -8.27 -18.14 1.59
C GLY A 363 -8.03 -17.43 2.94
N SER A 364 -7.90 -18.20 4.02
CA SER A 364 -7.72 -17.71 5.40
C SER A 364 -6.59 -16.67 5.54
N SER A 365 -5.49 -16.82 4.81
CA SER A 365 -4.40 -15.83 4.85
C SER A 365 -4.81 -14.46 4.33
N ARG A 366 -5.77 -14.36 3.40
CA ARG A 366 -6.29 -13.10 2.88
C ARG A 366 -7.28 -12.47 3.83
N VAL A 367 -8.14 -13.28 4.45
CA VAL A 367 -9.02 -12.81 5.52
C VAL A 367 -8.20 -12.25 6.67
N HIS A 368 -7.14 -12.97 7.07
CA HIS A 368 -6.23 -12.55 8.12
C HIS A 368 -5.54 -11.21 7.79
N GLU A 369 -5.08 -11.05 6.56
CA GLU A 369 -4.45 -9.80 6.11
C GLU A 369 -5.46 -8.64 6.05
N PHE A 370 -6.65 -8.87 5.54
CA PHE A 370 -7.72 -7.87 5.52
C PHE A 370 -8.13 -7.45 6.94
N PHE A 371 -8.32 -8.42 7.84
CA PHE A 371 -8.65 -8.14 9.24
C PHE A 371 -7.59 -7.26 9.91
N ILE A 372 -6.32 -7.65 9.83
CA ILE A 372 -5.20 -6.94 10.49
C ILE A 372 -4.95 -5.56 9.91
N ASN A 373 -5.11 -5.41 8.60
CA ASN A 373 -4.74 -4.16 7.93
C ASN A 373 -5.90 -3.16 7.81
N THR A 374 -7.14 -3.62 7.95
CA THR A 374 -8.32 -2.77 7.75
C THR A 374 -9.25 -2.79 8.95
N LEU A 375 -9.84 -3.95 9.29
CA LEU A 375 -10.92 -3.98 10.28
C LEU A 375 -10.42 -3.78 11.70
N PHE A 376 -9.37 -4.48 12.11
CA PHE A 376 -8.82 -4.34 13.46
C PHE A 376 -8.41 -2.89 13.78
N PRO A 377 -7.67 -2.16 12.92
CA PRO A 377 -7.34 -0.76 13.16
C PRO A 377 -8.57 0.12 13.43
N LEU A 378 -9.65 -0.09 12.68
CA LEU A 378 -10.88 0.70 12.83
C LEU A 378 -11.67 0.42 14.12
N GLU A 379 -11.29 -0.61 14.85
CA GLU A 379 -11.97 -1.03 16.09
C GLU A 379 -11.23 -0.64 17.37
N LEU A 380 -10.03 -0.10 17.26
CA LEU A 380 -9.25 0.29 18.43
C LEU A 380 -9.97 1.35 19.29
N PRO A 381 -9.81 1.27 20.60
CA PRO A 381 -9.06 0.29 21.42
C PRO A 381 -9.86 -0.96 21.81
N ARG A 382 -11.12 -1.10 21.41
CA ARG A 382 -12.06 -2.13 21.90
C ARG A 382 -11.72 -3.57 21.50
N SER A 383 -11.00 -3.75 20.38
CA SER A 383 -10.73 -5.07 19.78
C SER A 383 -9.40 -5.69 20.20
N TRP A 384 -8.62 -5.03 21.08
CA TRP A 384 -7.31 -5.55 21.48
C TRP A 384 -7.36 -6.98 22.03
N ASP A 385 -8.33 -7.30 22.87
CA ASP A 385 -8.47 -8.65 23.45
C ASP A 385 -8.65 -9.75 22.40
N HIS A 386 -9.32 -9.46 21.30
CA HIS A 386 -9.46 -10.39 20.18
C HIS A 386 -8.17 -10.48 19.36
N PHE A 387 -7.56 -9.33 19.05
CA PHE A 387 -6.35 -9.27 18.26
C PHE A 387 -5.15 -9.88 18.98
N SER A 388 -5.02 -9.65 20.27
CA SER A 388 -3.93 -10.20 21.08
C SER A 388 -3.90 -11.73 21.08
N LYS A 389 -5.06 -12.38 20.89
CA LYS A 389 -5.19 -13.84 20.83
C LYS A 389 -4.99 -14.41 19.42
N LEU A 390 -5.01 -13.56 18.38
CA LEU A 390 -4.89 -14.01 17.01
C LEU A 390 -3.49 -14.57 16.74
N ARG A 391 -3.43 -15.84 16.35
CA ARG A 391 -2.17 -16.49 16.02
C ARG A 391 -1.57 -15.89 14.75
N ALA A 392 -0.25 -15.76 14.72
CA ALA A 392 0.46 -15.39 13.53
C ALA A 392 0.44 -16.53 12.52
N GLY A 393 0.46 -16.18 11.23
CA GLY A 393 0.86 -17.09 10.16
C GLY A 393 2.40 -17.19 10.08
N GLU A 394 2.88 -17.88 9.05
CA GLU A 394 4.31 -17.90 8.75
C GLU A 394 4.88 -16.49 8.53
N PRO A 395 6.00 -16.14 9.14
CA PRO A 395 6.62 -14.84 8.96
C PRO A 395 6.97 -14.60 7.48
N ASN A 396 6.50 -13.48 6.94
CA ASN A 396 6.89 -13.07 5.59
C ASN A 396 8.35 -12.56 5.57
N GLN A 397 8.91 -12.31 4.39
CA GLN A 397 10.30 -11.88 4.24
C GLN A 397 10.62 -10.57 4.96
N LYS A 398 9.65 -9.64 5.06
CA LYS A 398 9.85 -8.39 5.79
C LYS A 398 9.98 -8.67 7.30
N VAL A 399 9.09 -9.49 7.87
CA VAL A 399 9.18 -9.90 9.29
C VAL A 399 10.47 -10.65 9.58
N LYS A 400 10.89 -11.55 8.70
CA LYS A 400 12.18 -12.27 8.85
C LYS A 400 13.35 -11.30 8.91
N ARG A 401 13.37 -10.31 8.01
CA ARG A 401 14.40 -9.27 8.00
C ARG A 401 14.38 -8.41 9.27
N CYS A 402 13.18 -8.06 9.77
CA CYS A 402 13.05 -7.39 11.07
C CYS A 402 13.67 -8.22 12.20
N CYS A 403 13.38 -9.52 12.23
CA CYS A 403 13.92 -10.43 13.25
C CYS A 403 15.45 -10.52 13.20
N GLU A 404 16.04 -10.60 12.01
CA GLU A 404 17.49 -10.62 11.83
C GLU A 404 18.13 -9.33 12.35
N ARG A 405 17.50 -8.20 12.12
CA ARG A 405 17.98 -6.89 12.58
C ARG A 405 17.81 -6.68 14.08
N LEU A 406 16.61 -6.91 14.58
CA LEU A 406 16.25 -6.56 15.95
C LEU A 406 16.73 -7.60 16.97
N PHE A 407 16.80 -8.88 16.59
CA PHE A 407 17.21 -10.00 17.46
C PHE A 407 18.50 -10.71 17.03
N GLY A 408 19.01 -10.43 15.82
CA GLY A 408 20.18 -11.08 15.23
C GLY A 408 19.89 -12.40 14.53
N SER A 409 18.74 -13.01 14.75
CA SER A 409 18.29 -14.18 13.99
C SER A 409 16.80 -14.45 14.20
N LEU A 410 16.19 -15.15 13.24
CA LEU A 410 14.81 -15.63 13.34
C LEU A 410 14.63 -16.59 14.54
N ALA A 411 15.64 -17.40 14.85
CA ALA A 411 15.60 -18.34 15.96
C ALA A 411 15.47 -17.64 17.32
N LYS A 412 16.21 -16.55 17.53
CA LYS A 412 16.13 -15.73 18.75
C LYS A 412 14.80 -14.98 18.86
N ALA A 413 14.23 -14.56 17.73
CA ALA A 413 12.93 -13.89 17.68
C ALA A 413 11.74 -14.82 17.88
N LYS A 414 11.91 -16.14 17.80
CA LYS A 414 10.82 -17.14 17.80
C LYS A 414 9.82 -16.99 18.95
N PRO A 415 10.19 -16.67 20.21
CA PRO A 415 9.23 -16.43 21.29
C PRO A 415 8.29 -15.26 21.03
N HIS A 416 8.71 -14.30 20.20
CA HIS A 416 7.98 -13.09 19.86
C HIS A 416 7.31 -13.15 18.48
N LEU A 417 7.04 -14.36 17.93
CA LEU A 417 6.44 -14.55 16.61
C LEU A 417 5.12 -15.32 16.63
N ASP A 418 4.63 -15.71 17.80
CA ASP A 418 3.45 -16.56 17.96
C ASP A 418 2.12 -15.84 17.66
N ARG A 419 2.11 -14.49 17.70
CA ARG A 419 0.91 -13.65 17.58
C ARG A 419 1.01 -12.70 16.39
N ALA A 420 -0.15 -12.47 15.76
CA ALA A 420 -0.25 -11.58 14.60
C ALA A 420 0.15 -10.14 14.93
N TRP A 421 -0.24 -9.64 16.09
CA TRP A 421 0.12 -8.29 16.54
C TRP A 421 1.64 -8.11 16.73
N LYS A 422 2.36 -9.16 17.15
CA LYS A 422 3.83 -9.11 17.28
C LYS A 422 4.50 -8.94 15.92
N HIS A 423 3.97 -9.58 14.85
CA HIS A 423 4.46 -9.33 13.49
C HIS A 423 4.24 -7.88 13.05
N GLN A 424 3.07 -7.31 13.36
CA GLN A 424 2.77 -5.91 13.04
C GLN A 424 3.67 -4.96 13.83
N ALA A 425 3.91 -5.26 15.10
CA ALA A 425 4.82 -4.49 15.95
C ALA A 425 6.26 -4.49 15.44
N LEU A 426 6.79 -5.66 15.09
CA LEU A 426 8.14 -5.78 14.53
C LEU A 426 8.29 -4.99 13.23
N LEU A 427 7.29 -5.01 12.38
CA LEU A 427 7.28 -4.19 11.16
C LEU A 427 7.27 -2.70 11.49
N GLN A 428 6.56 -2.27 12.55
CA GLN A 428 6.52 -0.89 13.00
C GLN A 428 7.88 -0.45 13.56
N VAL A 429 8.39 -1.18 14.55
CA VAL A 429 9.70 -0.89 15.16
C VAL A 429 10.82 -0.83 14.12
N TYR A 430 10.81 -1.79 13.18
CA TYR A 430 11.79 -1.80 12.11
C TYR A 430 11.64 -0.61 11.16
N ARG A 431 10.40 -0.21 10.83
CA ARG A 431 10.14 0.98 10.04
C ARG A 431 10.69 2.22 10.77
N ASP A 432 10.25 2.46 11.98
CA ASP A 432 10.46 3.73 12.69
C ASP A 432 11.92 3.95 13.13
N PHE A 433 12.64 2.89 13.46
CA PHE A 433 13.98 2.98 14.04
C PHE A 433 15.09 2.36 13.19
N CYS A 434 14.77 1.66 12.11
CA CYS A 434 15.76 0.98 11.28
C CYS A 434 15.67 1.30 9.80
N LEU A 435 14.47 1.59 9.28
CA LEU A 435 14.28 1.99 7.89
C LEU A 435 14.13 3.50 7.75
N GLU A 436 13.67 4.14 8.80
CA GLU A 436 13.23 5.52 8.77
C GLU A 436 14.08 6.44 9.63
N ASP A 437 15.17 5.95 10.19
CA ASP A 437 16.17 6.77 10.87
C ASP A 437 17.26 7.19 9.88
N SER A 438 17.46 8.47 9.69
CA SER A 438 18.53 9.04 8.86
C SER A 438 19.89 9.05 9.55
N SER A 439 19.94 8.70 10.85
CA SER A 439 21.20 8.63 11.56
C SER A 439 22.06 7.46 11.06
N ASP A 440 23.36 7.64 11.07
CA ASP A 440 24.28 6.51 10.93
C ASP A 440 24.00 5.53 12.06
N CYS A 441 23.90 4.25 11.76
CA CYS A 441 23.66 3.22 12.77
C CYS A 441 24.73 3.17 13.88
N ALA A 442 25.90 3.71 13.65
CA ALA A 442 26.93 3.87 14.66
C ALA A 442 26.54 4.91 15.73
N SER A 443 25.74 5.91 15.35
CA SER A 443 25.22 6.96 16.22
C SER A 443 23.74 6.82 16.56
N CYS A 444 23.09 5.73 16.14
CA CYS A 444 21.68 5.48 16.34
C CYS A 444 21.31 5.50 17.84
N PRO A 445 20.41 6.38 18.29
CA PRO A 445 20.05 6.51 19.68
C PRO A 445 19.12 5.39 20.18
N PHE A 446 18.52 4.62 19.28
CA PHE A 446 17.51 3.61 19.59
C PHE A 446 17.97 2.57 20.63
N PRO A 447 19.15 1.95 20.54
CA PRO A 447 19.61 0.99 21.56
C PRO A 447 19.78 1.60 22.97
N MET A 448 20.18 2.88 23.03
CA MET A 448 20.34 3.60 24.30
C MET A 448 18.97 3.97 24.89
N GLN A 449 18.04 4.40 24.09
CA GLN A 449 16.67 4.74 24.49
C GLN A 449 15.91 3.50 24.96
N LEU A 450 16.13 2.34 24.31
CA LEU A 450 15.55 1.07 24.75
C LEU A 450 16.02 0.67 26.15
N SER A 451 17.24 1.04 26.56
CA SER A 451 17.71 0.76 27.92
C SER A 451 16.92 1.49 29.01
N GLN A 452 16.20 2.55 28.63
CA GLN A 452 15.32 3.32 29.51
C GLN A 452 13.84 2.87 29.44
N TRP A 453 13.54 1.92 28.55
CA TRP A 453 12.19 1.36 28.45
C TRP A 453 11.83 0.58 29.72
N ASN A 454 10.73 0.98 30.38
CA ASN A 454 10.28 0.40 31.66
C ASN A 454 11.18 0.66 32.88
N GLN A 455 12.00 1.71 32.89
CA GLN A 455 12.57 2.24 34.13
C GLN A 455 11.60 3.17 34.86
#